data_7e860ecf005146d754629962e3392e0f
#
_entry.id   7e860ecf005146d754629962e3392e0f
#
_cell.length_a   1.000
_cell.length_b   1.000
_cell.length_c   1.000
_cell.angle_alpha   90.00
_cell.angle_beta   90.00
_cell.angle_gamma   90.00
#
_symmetry.space_group_name_H-M   'P 1'
#
loop_
_entity.id
_entity.type
_entity.pdbx_description
1 polymer ?
#
loop_
_entity_poly.entity_id
_entity_poly.type
_entity_poly.pdbx_seq_one_letter_code
_entity_poly.pdbx_strand_id
1 'polypeptide(L)'
;MRAALTELMRQEYGRSRRELHPKFKGGTVVAEHPKKTNTIPAERFFGMVDRLRSSLDLLDGALADRSGTLGPELADLRAQVLRMQGSFTTFNLLFADRSDYFSGKD
;
A
#
# COMPACT_ATOMS: atom_id res chain seq x y z
N MET A 1 23.80 0.67 2.02
CA MET A 1 22.48 0.27 2.50
C MET A 1 21.33 0.96 1.78
N ARG A 2 21.43 2.26 1.60
CA ARG A 2 20.41 3.03 0.89
C ARG A 2 20.19 2.55 -0.55
N ALA A 3 21.28 2.28 -1.25
CA ALA A 3 21.20 1.82 -2.64
C ALA A 3 20.58 0.43 -2.73
N ALA A 4 20.91 -0.46 -1.80
CA ALA A 4 20.35 -1.82 -1.77
C ALA A 4 18.85 -1.79 -1.49
N LEU A 5 18.41 -0.94 -0.56
CA LEU A 5 16.99 -0.81 -0.26
C LEU A 5 16.22 -0.23 -1.44
N THR A 6 16.77 0.79 -2.08
CA THR A 6 16.17 1.40 -3.26
C THR A 6 16.03 0.38 -4.39
N GLU A 7 17.07 -0.41 -4.60
CA GLU A 7 17.06 -1.44 -5.65
C GLU A 7 16.02 -2.51 -5.36
N LEU A 8 15.92 -2.94 -4.10
CA LEU A 8 14.93 -3.93 -3.69
C LEU A 8 13.51 -3.41 -3.91
N MET A 9 13.24 -2.18 -3.53
CA MET A 9 11.93 -1.57 -3.73
C MET A 9 11.60 -1.43 -5.21
N ARG A 10 12.60 -1.08 -6.03
CA ARG A 10 12.42 -0.97 -7.47
C ARG A 10 12.07 -2.31 -8.09
N GLN A 11 12.74 -3.37 -7.65
CA GLN A 11 12.47 -4.72 -8.12
C GLN A 11 11.06 -5.17 -7.72
N GLU A 12 10.64 -4.88 -6.52
CA GLU A 12 9.30 -5.22 -6.06
C GLU A 12 8.25 -4.53 -6.90
N TYR A 13 8.39 -3.25 -7.12
CA TYR A 13 7.44 -2.49 -7.91
C TYR A 13 7.40 -2.96 -9.37
N GLY A 14 8.54 -3.41 -9.90
CA GLY A 14 8.60 -3.90 -11.26
C GLY A 14 8.02 -5.27 -11.45
N ARG A 15 8.08 -6.12 -10.40
CA ARG A 15 7.66 -7.52 -10.50
C ARG A 15 6.23 -7.78 -10.05
N SER A 16 5.76 -7.02 -9.08
CA SER A 16 4.52 -7.32 -8.37
C SER A 16 3.46 -6.27 -8.63
N ARG A 17 3.40 -5.74 -9.83
CA ARG A 17 2.35 -4.80 -10.12
C ARG A 17 1.01 -5.46 -10.00
N ARG A 18 0.26 -5.02 -9.03
CA ARG A 18 -1.12 -5.43 -8.87
C ARG A 18 -1.94 -4.78 -9.96
N GLU A 19 -3.09 -5.35 -10.24
CA GLU A 19 -3.94 -4.84 -11.30
C GLU A 19 -5.06 -3.98 -10.77
N LEU A 20 -5.26 -2.85 -11.44
CA LEU A 20 -6.42 -2.01 -11.21
C LEU A 20 -7.67 -2.73 -11.69
N HIS A 21 -8.74 -2.67 -10.90
CA HIS A 21 -10.01 -3.27 -11.29
C HIS A 21 -10.44 -2.69 -12.65
N PRO A 22 -10.85 -3.55 -13.61
CA PRO A 22 -11.15 -3.11 -14.98
C PRO A 22 -12.17 -1.99 -15.06
N LYS A 23 -13.13 -1.91 -14.14
CA LYS A 23 -14.16 -0.88 -14.17
C LYS A 23 -13.62 0.52 -13.97
N PHE A 24 -12.39 0.66 -13.46
CA PHE A 24 -11.79 1.97 -13.22
C PHE A 24 -10.76 2.37 -14.28
N LYS A 25 -10.44 1.46 -15.22
CA LYS A 25 -9.46 1.77 -16.26
C LYS A 25 -9.96 2.92 -17.12
N GLY A 26 -9.08 3.88 -17.35
CA GLY A 26 -9.43 5.09 -18.09
C GLY A 26 -10.20 6.13 -17.29
N GLY A 27 -10.48 5.84 -16.02
CA GLY A 27 -11.21 6.77 -15.17
C GLY A 27 -10.31 7.81 -14.53
N THR A 28 -10.93 8.64 -13.71
CA THR A 28 -10.23 9.69 -12.96
C THR A 28 -10.69 9.69 -11.51
N VAL A 29 -9.78 10.11 -10.63
CA VAL A 29 -10.10 10.39 -9.23
C VAL A 29 -10.24 11.90 -9.11
N VAL A 30 -11.34 12.36 -8.56
CA VAL A 30 -11.64 13.78 -8.45
C VAL A 30 -11.67 14.19 -6.99
N ALA A 31 -10.83 15.15 -6.64
CA ALA A 31 -10.86 15.78 -5.33
C ALA A 31 -11.51 17.14 -5.46
N GLU A 32 -12.70 17.25 -4.95
CA GLU A 32 -13.50 18.47 -5.09
C GLU A 32 -13.40 19.38 -3.87
N HIS A 33 -13.23 20.64 -4.15
CA HIS A 33 -13.25 21.68 -3.13
C HIS A 33 -13.96 22.89 -3.73
N PRO A 34 -14.69 23.67 -2.95
CA PRO A 34 -15.44 24.83 -3.50
C PRO A 34 -14.61 25.77 -4.34
N LYS A 35 -13.32 25.91 -4.03
CA LYS A 35 -12.44 26.85 -4.76
C LYS A 35 -11.51 26.17 -5.74
N LYS A 36 -11.40 24.85 -5.71
CA LYS A 36 -10.41 24.15 -6.54
C LYS A 36 -10.81 22.68 -6.67
N THR A 37 -10.72 22.18 -7.90
CA THR A 37 -10.94 20.76 -8.18
C THR A 37 -9.66 20.21 -8.80
N ASN A 38 -9.17 19.09 -8.24
CA ASN A 38 -8.03 18.38 -8.78
C ASN A 38 -8.48 17.04 -9.32
N THR A 39 -7.91 16.64 -10.44
CA THR A 39 -8.20 15.32 -11.03
C THR A 39 -6.90 14.55 -11.22
N ILE A 40 -6.96 13.26 -10.98
CA ILE A 40 -5.81 12.36 -11.15
C ILE A 40 -6.31 11.16 -11.95
N PRO A 41 -5.59 10.74 -13.01
CA PRO A 41 -5.96 9.51 -13.71
C PRO A 41 -6.02 8.33 -12.74
N ALA A 42 -7.00 7.46 -12.91
CA ALA A 42 -7.19 6.33 -11.98
C ALA A 42 -5.95 5.44 -11.92
N GLU A 43 -5.30 5.22 -13.06
CA GLU A 43 -4.10 4.39 -13.12
C GLU A 43 -2.96 4.98 -12.29
N ARG A 44 -2.81 6.30 -12.33
CA ARG A 44 -1.77 6.98 -11.55
C ARG A 44 -2.06 6.91 -10.07
N PHE A 45 -3.31 7.14 -9.69
CA PHE A 45 -3.73 7.03 -8.31
C PHE A 45 -3.53 5.60 -7.80
N PHE A 46 -3.92 4.63 -8.61
CA PHE A 46 -3.74 3.22 -8.27
C PHE A 46 -2.26 2.88 -8.09
N GLY A 47 -1.38 3.43 -8.93
CA GLY A 47 0.06 3.23 -8.79
C GLY A 47 0.57 3.66 -7.43
N MET A 48 0.05 4.77 -6.90
CA MET A 48 0.42 5.24 -5.57
C MET A 48 -0.09 4.29 -4.48
N VAL A 49 -1.32 3.81 -4.62
CA VAL A 49 -1.91 2.85 -3.68
C VAL A 49 -1.14 1.52 -3.70
N ASP A 50 -0.76 1.06 -4.89
CA ASP A 50 0.01 -0.17 -5.04
C ASP A 50 1.38 -0.07 -4.36
N ARG A 51 2.06 1.06 -4.53
CA ARG A 51 3.35 1.29 -3.86
C ARG A 51 3.19 1.33 -2.35
N LEU A 52 2.14 1.96 -1.87
CA LEU A 52 1.84 2.00 -0.45
C LEU A 52 1.62 0.58 0.09
N ARG A 53 0.87 -0.23 -0.63
CA ARG A 53 0.61 -1.62 -0.25
C ARG A 53 1.91 -2.41 -0.15
N SER A 54 2.79 -2.27 -1.14
CA SER A 54 4.08 -2.96 -1.15
C SER A 54 4.98 -2.51 -0.01
N SER A 55 5.00 -1.21 0.28
CA SER A 55 5.80 -0.67 1.37
C SER A 55 5.34 -1.20 2.73
N LEU A 56 4.03 -1.29 2.93
CA LEU A 56 3.49 -1.82 4.18
C LEU A 56 3.79 -3.31 4.34
N ASP A 57 3.75 -4.06 3.25
CA ASP A 57 4.10 -5.48 3.29
C ASP A 57 5.56 -5.69 3.66
N LEU A 58 6.46 -4.89 3.09
CA LEU A 58 7.88 -4.97 3.41
C LEU A 58 8.12 -4.65 4.87
N LEU A 59 7.47 -3.60 5.36
CA LEU A 59 7.63 -3.18 6.75
C LEU A 59 7.08 -4.22 7.71
N ASP A 60 5.90 -4.75 7.42
CA ASP A 60 5.31 -5.80 8.26
C ASP A 60 6.19 -7.05 8.29
N GLY A 61 6.70 -7.46 7.14
CA GLY A 61 7.60 -8.62 7.07
C GLY A 61 8.86 -8.43 7.88
N ALA A 62 9.49 -7.26 7.77
CA ALA A 62 10.69 -6.95 8.51
C ALA A 62 10.45 -6.95 10.02
N LEU A 63 9.32 -6.39 10.45
CA LEU A 63 8.97 -6.37 11.87
C LEU A 63 8.60 -7.75 12.39
N ALA A 64 7.93 -8.55 11.58
CA ALA A 64 7.58 -9.92 11.94
C ALA A 64 8.82 -10.76 12.21
N ASP A 65 9.84 -10.62 11.36
CA ASP A 65 11.08 -11.39 11.50
C ASP A 65 11.82 -11.02 12.77
N ARG A 66 11.70 -9.81 13.25
CA ARG A 66 12.49 -9.31 14.39
C ARG A 66 11.72 -9.22 15.69
N SER A 67 10.41 -9.31 15.65
CA SER A 67 9.58 -9.08 16.84
C SER A 67 9.88 -10.07 17.97
N GLY A 68 10.31 -11.28 17.64
CA GLY A 68 10.65 -12.29 18.65
C GLY A 68 11.97 -12.03 19.36
N THR A 69 12.87 -11.24 18.75
CA THR A 69 14.20 -11.01 19.30
C THR A 69 14.37 -9.63 19.92
N LEU A 70 13.59 -8.64 19.49
CA LEU A 70 13.81 -7.25 19.90
C LEU A 70 12.76 -6.69 20.86
N GLY A 71 11.79 -7.52 21.23
CA GLY A 71 10.93 -7.24 22.36
C GLY A 71 9.66 -6.46 22.06
N PRO A 72 8.96 -6.00 23.11
CA PRO A 72 7.60 -5.46 23.01
C PRO A 72 7.48 -4.17 22.21
N GLU A 73 8.56 -3.40 22.10
CA GLU A 73 8.52 -2.15 21.34
C GLU A 73 8.27 -2.41 19.85
N LEU A 74 8.91 -3.44 19.29
CA LEU A 74 8.70 -3.80 17.89
C LEU A 74 7.34 -4.46 17.69
N ALA A 75 6.85 -5.20 18.67
CA ALA A 75 5.52 -5.76 18.61
C ALA A 75 4.47 -4.65 18.54
N ASP A 76 4.65 -3.59 19.33
CA ASP A 76 3.75 -2.44 19.30
C ASP A 76 3.81 -1.72 17.97
N LEU A 77 5.01 -1.56 17.42
CA LEU A 77 5.17 -0.93 16.11
C LEU A 77 4.47 -1.75 15.02
N ARG A 78 4.64 -3.07 15.06
CA ARG A 78 3.96 -3.95 14.11
C ARG A 78 2.44 -3.84 14.23
N ALA A 79 1.93 -3.75 15.45
CA ALA A 79 0.49 -3.55 15.66
C ALA A 79 0.01 -2.25 15.02
N GLN A 80 0.81 -1.19 15.10
CA GLN A 80 0.48 0.07 14.44
C GLN A 80 0.47 -0.06 12.93
N VAL A 81 1.41 -0.80 12.35
CA VAL A 81 1.46 -1.05 10.90
C VAL A 81 0.19 -1.80 10.47
N LEU A 82 -0.21 -2.81 11.22
CA LEU A 82 -1.42 -3.57 10.92
C LEU A 82 -2.67 -2.70 10.99
N ARG A 83 -2.73 -1.78 11.96
CA ARG A 83 -3.85 -0.84 12.04
C ARG A 83 -3.86 0.13 10.87
N MET A 84 -2.68 0.57 10.41
CA MET A 84 -2.60 1.39 9.20
C MET A 84 -3.15 0.66 7.99
N GLN A 85 -2.80 -0.62 7.84
CA GLN A 85 -3.34 -1.42 6.75
C GLN A 85 -4.85 -1.51 6.83
N GLY A 86 -5.40 -1.67 8.02
CA GLY A 86 -6.85 -1.67 8.23
C GLY A 86 -7.50 -0.37 7.77
N SER A 87 -6.81 0.75 7.99
CA SER A 87 -7.32 2.06 7.56
C SER A 87 -7.37 2.22 6.04
N PHE A 88 -6.57 1.43 5.32
CA PHE A 88 -6.51 1.52 3.87
C PHE A 88 -7.44 0.53 3.15
N THR A 89 -8.25 -0.22 3.88
CA THR A 89 -9.16 -1.19 3.25
C THR A 89 -10.17 -0.54 2.32
N THR A 90 -10.43 0.76 2.50
CA THR A 90 -11.29 1.50 1.59
C THR A 90 -10.76 1.48 0.15
N PHE A 91 -9.45 1.30 -0.05
CA PHE A 91 -8.86 1.23 -1.38
C PHE A 91 -8.96 -0.14 -2.02
N ASN A 92 -9.49 -1.13 -1.30
CA ASN A 92 -9.61 -2.49 -1.84
C ASN A 92 -10.49 -2.54 -3.08
N LEU A 93 -11.43 -1.60 -3.21
CA LEU A 93 -12.28 -1.53 -4.39
C LEU A 93 -11.51 -1.32 -5.69
N LEU A 94 -10.27 -0.81 -5.60
CA LEU A 94 -9.45 -0.55 -6.78
C LEU A 94 -8.74 -1.79 -7.32
N PHE A 95 -8.58 -2.82 -6.50
CA PHE A 95 -7.83 -4.01 -6.90
C PHE A 95 -8.70 -4.98 -7.66
N ALA A 96 -8.15 -5.53 -8.74
CA ALA A 96 -8.84 -6.56 -9.51
C ALA A 96 -8.93 -7.89 -8.77
N ASP A 97 -7.92 -8.20 -7.96
CA ASP A 97 -7.79 -9.49 -7.28
C ASP A 97 -7.89 -9.31 -5.77
N ARG A 98 -8.73 -10.12 -5.14
CA ARG A 98 -8.91 -10.09 -3.69
C ARG A 98 -7.63 -10.36 -2.92
N SER A 99 -6.73 -11.16 -3.49
CA SER A 99 -5.47 -11.47 -2.84
C SER A 99 -4.58 -10.24 -2.68
N ASP A 100 -4.85 -9.17 -3.44
CA ASP A 100 -4.10 -7.92 -3.37
C ASP A 100 -4.65 -6.93 -2.36
N TYR A 101 -5.81 -7.20 -1.78
CA TYR A 101 -6.47 -6.28 -0.87
C TYR A 101 -5.61 -5.99 0.35
N PHE A 102 -5.72 -4.76 0.85
CA PHE A 102 -5.20 -4.45 2.17
C PHE A 102 -5.90 -5.36 3.19
N SER A 103 -5.13 -5.93 4.06
CA SER A 103 -5.66 -6.72 5.16
C SER A 103 -5.25 -6.03 6.44
N GLY A 104 -6.03 -6.24 7.45
CA GLY A 104 -5.74 -5.63 8.74
C GLY A 104 -7.01 -5.56 9.53
N LYS A 105 -6.85 -5.39 10.83
CA LYS A 105 -7.98 -5.26 11.72
C LYS A 105 -8.12 -3.80 12.14
N ASP A 106 -9.30 -3.32 12.02
CA ASP A 106 -9.61 -1.99 12.52
C ASP A 106 -9.45 -1.90 14.03
#